data_beab04d5ca738e12b67b12fe03b37962
#
_entry.id   beab04d5ca738e12b67b12fe03b37962
#
_cell.length_a   1.000
_cell.length_b   1.000
_cell.length_c   1.000
_cell.angle_alpha   90.00
_cell.angle_beta   90.00
_cell.angle_gamma   90.00
#
_symmetry.space_group_name_H-M   'P 1'
#
loop_
_entity.id
_entity.type
_entity.pdbx_description
1 polymer ?
#
loop_
_entity_poly.entity_id
_entity_poly.type
_entity_poly.pdbx_seq_one_letter_code
_entity_poly.pdbx_strand_id
1 'polypeptide(L)'
;MQIPRVSRPYMPGYGILAADQGSGLLPWSWAADRLASARNYWVTSTWPDGRPHSMPVWGMWDDSVLWFTSAVRSRKVRNLTADPRCAVTTEDANDPVVIEGTARFVTDAASIRRVLDMMNEKYGGDLDESFLDPAVNATISVRPQVVIGMRHGDFPGSPTRWAFS
;
A
#
# COMPACT_ATOMS: atom_id res chain seq x y z
N MET A 1 -15.92 -4.19 -4.59
CA MET A 1 -15.10 -3.07 -4.03
C MET A 1 -16.02 -2.11 -3.28
N GLN A 2 -15.62 -1.71 -2.08
CA GLN A 2 -16.35 -0.73 -1.28
C GLN A 2 -16.11 0.67 -1.85
N ILE A 3 -17.16 1.49 -2.00
CA ILE A 3 -17.02 2.87 -2.48
C ILE A 3 -16.45 3.72 -1.34
N PRO A 4 -15.26 4.32 -1.49
CA PRO A 4 -14.67 5.13 -0.45
C PRO A 4 -15.38 6.49 -0.31
N ARG A 5 -15.37 7.04 0.91
CA ARG A 5 -15.69 8.43 1.11
C ARG A 5 -14.51 9.29 0.65
N VAL A 6 -14.77 10.24 -0.24
CA VAL A 6 -13.73 11.08 -0.87
C VAL A 6 -13.76 12.48 -0.29
N SER A 7 -12.59 13.03 0.03
CA SER A 7 -12.43 14.38 0.59
C SER A 7 -11.02 14.91 0.36
N ARG A 8 -10.78 16.19 0.66
CA ARG A 8 -9.42 16.69 0.82
C ARG A 8 -8.77 16.07 2.06
N PRO A 9 -7.46 15.76 2.03
CA PRO A 9 -6.70 15.47 3.25
C PRO A 9 -6.54 16.73 4.10
N TYR A 10 -6.31 16.54 5.40
CA TYR A 10 -5.99 17.66 6.29
C TYR A 10 -4.53 18.10 6.07
N MET A 11 -4.35 19.23 5.39
CA MET A 11 -3.06 19.78 5.01
C MET A 11 -3.02 21.30 5.23
N PRO A 12 -3.08 21.77 6.49
CA PRO A 12 -3.09 23.20 6.79
C PRO A 12 -1.75 23.85 6.40
N GLY A 13 -1.81 25.08 5.88
CA GLY A 13 -0.62 25.84 5.49
C GLY A 13 -0.05 25.51 4.09
N TYR A 14 -0.60 24.51 3.39
CA TYR A 14 -0.14 24.13 2.06
C TYR A 14 -0.92 24.80 0.91
N GLY A 15 -1.87 25.68 1.20
CA GLY A 15 -2.66 26.36 0.16
C GLY A 15 -3.58 25.43 -0.62
N ILE A 16 -4.03 24.33 -0.01
CA ILE A 16 -4.90 23.37 -0.69
C ILE A 16 -6.25 24.01 -1.00
N LEU A 17 -6.66 23.88 -2.26
CA LEU A 17 -7.90 24.44 -2.78
C LEU A 17 -9.12 23.67 -2.29
N ALA A 18 -10.31 24.26 -2.41
CA ALA A 18 -11.57 23.58 -2.16
C ALA A 18 -11.74 22.34 -3.07
N ALA A 19 -12.62 21.41 -2.67
CA ALA A 19 -12.76 20.12 -3.35
C ALA A 19 -13.18 20.21 -4.83
N ASP A 20 -13.84 21.30 -5.19
CA ASP A 20 -14.34 21.61 -6.53
C ASP A 20 -13.44 22.59 -7.33
N GLN A 21 -12.25 22.89 -6.80
CA GLN A 21 -11.29 23.80 -7.42
C GLN A 21 -9.99 23.07 -7.84
N GLY A 22 -9.25 23.66 -8.79
CA GLY A 22 -8.09 23.04 -9.40
C GLY A 22 -8.49 21.81 -10.24
N SER A 23 -7.71 20.73 -10.16
CA SER A 23 -8.09 19.44 -10.76
C SER A 23 -9.30 18.78 -10.08
N GLY A 24 -9.75 19.32 -8.97
CA GLY A 24 -10.80 18.70 -8.15
C GLY A 24 -10.30 17.47 -7.37
N LEU A 25 -11.23 16.73 -6.78
CA LEU A 25 -10.90 15.45 -6.16
C LEU A 25 -10.58 14.42 -7.25
N LEU A 26 -9.46 13.72 -7.10
CA LEU A 26 -9.05 12.67 -8.03
C LEU A 26 -10.01 11.47 -7.93
N PRO A 27 -10.36 10.82 -9.05
CA PRO A 27 -11.16 9.59 -9.03
C PRO A 27 -10.35 8.45 -8.39
N TRP A 28 -11.04 7.48 -7.78
CA TRP A 28 -10.37 6.31 -7.20
C TRP A 28 -9.51 5.53 -8.21
N SER A 29 -9.96 5.44 -9.46
CA SER A 29 -9.19 4.79 -10.54
C SER A 29 -7.79 5.37 -10.69
N TRP A 30 -7.61 6.68 -10.48
CA TRP A 30 -6.28 7.31 -10.52
C TRP A 30 -5.31 6.71 -9.49
N ALA A 31 -5.78 6.44 -8.27
CA ALA A 31 -4.96 5.82 -7.23
C ALA A 31 -4.80 4.30 -7.48
N ALA A 32 -5.87 3.62 -7.88
CA ALA A 32 -5.86 2.19 -8.17
C ALA A 32 -4.87 1.84 -9.30
N ASP A 33 -4.84 2.63 -10.39
CA ASP A 33 -3.91 2.43 -11.50
C ASP A 33 -2.45 2.55 -11.05
N ARG A 34 -2.15 3.51 -10.16
CA ARG A 34 -0.80 3.69 -9.59
C ARG A 34 -0.42 2.58 -8.64
N LEU A 35 -1.37 2.14 -7.81
CA LEU A 35 -1.16 0.97 -6.95
C LEU A 35 -0.93 -0.30 -7.77
N ALA A 36 -1.56 -0.48 -8.91
CA ALA A 36 -1.36 -1.63 -9.77
C ALA A 36 -0.02 -1.58 -10.52
N SER A 37 0.33 -0.40 -11.05
CA SER A 37 1.50 -0.22 -11.94
C SER A 37 2.82 -0.01 -11.21
N ALA A 38 2.82 0.48 -9.96
CA ALA A 38 4.05 0.68 -9.19
C ALA A 38 4.84 -0.62 -9.06
N ARG A 39 6.14 -0.54 -9.29
CA ARG A 39 7.02 -1.72 -9.24
C ARG A 39 7.50 -1.99 -7.83
N ASN A 40 7.79 -0.94 -7.07
CA ASN A 40 8.24 -1.03 -5.68
C ASN A 40 7.35 -0.20 -4.76
N TYR A 41 7.29 -0.64 -3.51
CA TYR A 41 6.52 0.05 -2.47
C TYR A 41 7.37 0.17 -1.22
N TRP A 42 7.24 1.28 -0.53
CA TRP A 42 7.84 1.47 0.79
C TRP A 42 6.84 1.06 1.86
N VAL A 43 7.18 0.06 2.65
CA VAL A 43 6.39 -0.36 3.81
C VAL A 43 6.99 0.25 5.06
N THR A 44 6.20 1.06 5.74
CA THR A 44 6.55 1.68 7.03
C THR A 44 5.78 0.99 8.14
N SER A 45 6.50 0.47 9.12
CA SER A 45 6.00 -0.18 10.33
C SER A 45 6.65 0.45 11.55
N THR A 46 6.17 0.17 12.76
CA THR A 46 6.64 0.79 13.99
C THR A 46 7.34 -0.23 14.88
N TRP A 47 8.53 0.10 15.34
CA TRP A 47 9.22 -0.67 16.39
C TRP A 47 8.41 -0.62 17.70
N PRO A 48 8.58 -1.58 18.63
CA PRO A 48 7.92 -1.55 19.93
C PRO A 48 8.19 -0.30 20.77
N ASP A 49 9.29 0.38 20.52
CA ASP A 49 9.66 1.65 21.19
C ASP A 49 9.14 2.90 20.45
N GLY A 50 8.32 2.73 19.41
CA GLY A 50 7.71 3.81 18.64
C GLY A 50 8.53 4.33 17.46
N ARG A 51 9.77 3.88 17.27
CA ARG A 51 10.58 4.29 16.10
C ARG A 51 9.96 3.79 14.79
N PRO A 52 9.91 4.61 13.73
CA PRO A 52 9.50 4.14 12.43
C PRO A 52 10.59 3.26 11.79
N HIS A 53 10.14 2.28 11.00
CA HIS A 53 10.99 1.42 10.18
C HIS A 53 10.40 1.36 8.78
N SER A 54 11.13 1.81 7.78
CA SER A 54 10.66 1.84 6.39
C SER A 54 11.63 1.09 5.48
N MET A 55 11.12 0.15 4.68
CA MET A 55 11.90 -0.64 3.72
C MET A 55 11.10 -0.89 2.46
N PRO A 56 11.76 -0.92 1.27
CA PRO A 56 11.09 -1.24 0.02
C PRO A 56 10.75 -2.72 -0.07
N VAL A 57 9.66 -3.01 -0.78
CA VAL A 57 9.22 -4.37 -1.10
C VAL A 57 8.71 -4.43 -2.54
N TRP A 58 8.72 -5.61 -3.12
CA TRP A 58 7.82 -5.94 -4.22
C TRP A 58 6.40 -6.07 -3.69
N GLY A 59 5.43 -5.61 -4.46
CA GLY A 59 4.04 -5.66 -4.03
C GLY A 59 3.07 -5.81 -5.20
N MET A 60 1.91 -6.37 -4.90
CA MET A 60 0.84 -6.61 -5.86
C MET A 60 -0.45 -6.02 -5.31
N TRP A 61 -1.14 -5.23 -6.14
CA TRP A 61 -2.46 -4.70 -5.85
C TRP A 61 -3.53 -5.56 -6.54
N ASP A 62 -4.54 -5.99 -5.80
CA ASP A 62 -5.62 -6.86 -6.32
C ASP A 62 -7.00 -6.19 -6.29
N ASP A 63 -7.04 -4.86 -6.43
CA ASP A 63 -8.23 -4.02 -6.34
C ASP A 63 -8.87 -3.88 -4.96
N SER A 64 -8.34 -4.56 -3.95
CA SER A 64 -8.89 -4.53 -2.58
C SER A 64 -7.83 -4.41 -1.49
N VAL A 65 -6.72 -5.10 -1.63
CA VAL A 65 -5.59 -5.10 -0.70
C VAL A 65 -4.27 -5.04 -1.44
N LEU A 66 -3.25 -4.55 -0.77
CA LEU A 66 -1.89 -4.66 -1.25
C LEU A 66 -1.23 -5.90 -0.62
N TRP A 67 -0.65 -6.74 -1.47
CA TRP A 67 0.09 -7.93 -1.08
C TRP A 67 1.58 -7.68 -1.14
N PHE A 68 2.32 -8.20 -0.18
CA PHE A 68 3.78 -8.30 -0.25
C PHE A 68 4.26 -9.50 0.57
N THR A 69 5.53 -9.85 0.38
CA THR A 69 6.17 -10.94 1.12
C THR A 69 7.42 -10.44 1.83
N SER A 70 7.79 -11.09 2.91
CA SER A 70 9.00 -10.75 3.64
C SER A 70 9.48 -11.94 4.46
N ALA A 71 10.81 -12.09 4.62
CA ALA A 71 11.36 -13.11 5.47
C ALA A 71 10.75 -13.06 6.88
N VAL A 72 10.36 -14.21 7.43
CA VAL A 72 9.69 -14.31 8.75
C VAL A 72 10.49 -13.70 9.89
N ARG A 73 11.82 -13.66 9.78
CA ARG A 73 12.73 -13.09 10.78
C ARG A 73 13.02 -11.60 10.55
N SER A 74 12.45 -10.99 9.50
CA SER A 74 12.70 -9.58 9.21
C SER A 74 12.15 -8.67 10.30
N ARG A 75 12.74 -7.45 10.42
CA ARG A 75 12.24 -6.45 11.35
C ARG A 75 10.78 -6.07 11.04
N LYS A 76 10.47 -5.93 9.80
CA LYS A 76 9.14 -5.61 9.29
C LYS A 76 8.09 -6.62 9.79
N VAL A 77 8.36 -7.92 9.65
CA VAL A 77 7.46 -8.99 10.13
C VAL A 77 7.28 -8.93 11.64
N ARG A 78 8.35 -8.75 12.39
CA ARG A 78 8.28 -8.62 13.87
C ARG A 78 7.45 -7.39 14.28
N ASN A 79 7.66 -6.28 13.63
CA ASN A 79 6.92 -5.06 13.90
C ASN A 79 5.41 -5.26 13.64
N LEU A 80 5.06 -5.78 12.46
CA LEU A 80 3.66 -6.00 12.05
C LEU A 80 2.95 -7.09 12.86
N THR A 81 3.71 -8.02 13.46
CA THR A 81 3.16 -8.99 14.42
C THR A 81 2.78 -8.31 15.73
N ALA A 82 3.56 -7.34 16.18
CA ALA A 82 3.29 -6.60 17.42
C ALA A 82 2.24 -5.50 17.23
N ASP A 83 2.30 -4.77 16.13
CA ASP A 83 1.34 -3.73 15.74
C ASP A 83 1.08 -3.82 14.22
N PRO A 84 -0.10 -4.28 13.79
CA PRO A 84 -0.38 -4.49 12.39
C PRO A 84 -0.64 -3.19 11.60
N ARG A 85 -0.71 -2.03 12.25
CA ARG A 85 -0.86 -0.74 11.58
C ARG A 85 0.40 -0.40 10.79
N CYS A 86 0.21 0.03 9.55
CA CYS A 86 1.32 0.38 8.68
C CYS A 86 0.90 1.41 7.64
N ALA A 87 1.92 2.04 7.05
CA ALA A 87 1.74 2.78 5.83
C ALA A 87 2.47 2.08 4.67
N VAL A 88 1.87 2.12 3.49
CA VAL A 88 2.50 1.65 2.25
C VAL A 88 2.43 2.74 1.20
N THR A 89 3.57 3.08 0.61
CA THR A 89 3.68 4.19 -0.34
C THR A 89 4.25 3.66 -1.67
N THR A 90 3.68 4.09 -2.78
CA THR A 90 4.27 3.86 -4.10
C THR A 90 5.63 4.54 -4.23
N GLU A 91 6.48 4.05 -5.13
CA GLU A 91 7.85 4.58 -5.32
C GLU A 91 7.91 5.96 -5.97
N ASP A 92 6.88 6.35 -6.74
CA ASP A 92 6.83 7.66 -7.38
C ASP A 92 6.44 8.75 -6.37
N ALA A 93 7.42 9.57 -6.01
CA ALA A 93 7.23 10.69 -5.09
C ALA A 93 6.60 11.93 -5.74
N ASN A 94 6.50 11.99 -7.09
CA ASN A 94 5.84 13.10 -7.77
C ASN A 94 4.31 12.95 -7.79
N ASP A 95 3.86 11.72 -8.06
CA ASP A 95 2.44 11.37 -8.05
C ASP A 95 2.18 10.25 -7.03
N PRO A 96 2.43 10.49 -5.73
CA PRO A 96 2.44 9.45 -4.71
C PRO A 96 1.02 8.94 -4.41
N VAL A 97 0.94 7.67 -4.07
CA VAL A 97 -0.22 7.07 -3.41
C VAL A 97 0.25 6.45 -2.11
N VAL A 98 -0.35 6.89 -1.01
CA VAL A 98 -0.04 6.43 0.35
C VAL A 98 -1.25 5.69 0.91
N ILE A 99 -1.06 4.44 1.30
CA ILE A 99 -2.04 3.64 2.04
C ILE A 99 -1.72 3.74 3.53
N GLU A 100 -2.68 4.15 4.34
CA GLU A 100 -2.70 3.90 5.77
C GLU A 100 -3.63 2.72 6.00
N GLY A 101 -3.11 1.63 6.56
CA GLY A 101 -3.86 0.39 6.62
C GLY A 101 -3.41 -0.57 7.71
N THR A 102 -4.01 -1.75 7.68
CA THR A 102 -3.73 -2.82 8.62
C THR A 102 -3.23 -4.06 7.90
N ALA A 103 -2.10 -4.56 8.33
CA ALA A 103 -1.49 -5.77 7.82
C ALA A 103 -2.14 -7.02 8.41
N ARG A 104 -2.26 -8.07 7.60
CA ARG A 104 -2.72 -9.39 7.99
C ARG A 104 -1.79 -10.45 7.41
N PHE A 105 -1.34 -11.37 8.26
CA PHE A 105 -0.59 -12.53 7.82
C PHE A 105 -1.55 -13.58 7.25
N VAL A 106 -1.17 -14.15 6.12
CA VAL A 106 -1.97 -15.14 5.40
C VAL A 106 -1.20 -16.44 5.31
N THR A 107 -1.87 -17.54 5.68
CA THR A 107 -1.24 -18.87 5.77
C THR A 107 -2.01 -19.95 4.99
N ASP A 108 -3.17 -19.61 4.42
CA ASP A 108 -3.91 -20.57 3.62
C ASP A 108 -3.26 -20.76 2.24
N ALA A 109 -3.18 -22.00 1.81
CA ALA A 109 -2.48 -22.40 0.58
C ALA A 109 -3.06 -21.75 -0.69
N ALA A 110 -4.36 -21.51 -0.75
CA ALA A 110 -5.00 -20.93 -1.93
C ALA A 110 -4.60 -19.46 -2.11
N SER A 111 -4.60 -18.68 -1.02
CA SER A 111 -4.15 -17.29 -1.06
C SER A 111 -2.65 -17.18 -1.35
N ILE A 112 -1.83 -18.04 -0.76
CA ILE A 112 -0.39 -18.08 -1.02
C ILE A 112 -0.11 -18.37 -2.50
N ARG A 113 -0.77 -19.36 -3.09
CA ARG A 113 -0.64 -19.68 -4.52
C ARG A 113 -1.04 -18.47 -5.39
N ARG A 114 -2.17 -17.85 -5.10
CA ARG A 114 -2.61 -16.65 -5.82
C ARG A 114 -1.57 -15.52 -5.77
N VAL A 115 -0.98 -15.29 -4.61
CA VAL A 115 0.07 -14.26 -4.44
C VAL A 115 1.31 -14.62 -5.25
N LEU A 116 1.70 -15.89 -5.29
CA LEU A 116 2.82 -16.38 -6.10
C LEU A 116 2.57 -16.14 -7.60
N ASP A 117 1.37 -16.47 -8.09
CA ASP A 117 0.98 -16.25 -9.49
C ASP A 117 1.03 -14.76 -9.86
N MET A 118 0.46 -13.88 -9.02
CA MET A 118 0.51 -12.43 -9.20
C MET A 118 1.94 -11.89 -9.20
N MET A 119 2.80 -12.43 -8.35
CA MET A 119 4.21 -12.04 -8.26
C MET A 119 4.96 -12.43 -9.52
N ASN A 120 4.80 -13.66 -9.98
CA ASN A 120 5.42 -14.16 -11.20
C ASN A 120 4.96 -13.37 -12.45
N GLU A 121 3.66 -13.09 -12.55
CA GLU A 121 3.09 -12.29 -13.62
C GLU A 121 3.68 -10.86 -13.63
N LYS A 122 3.69 -10.19 -12.48
CA LYS A 122 4.11 -8.78 -12.40
C LYS A 122 5.60 -8.58 -12.57
N TYR A 123 6.41 -9.48 -12.00
CA TYR A 123 7.88 -9.31 -11.94
C TYR A 123 8.63 -10.19 -12.94
N GLY A 124 7.91 -10.99 -13.73
CA GLY A 124 8.51 -11.84 -14.78
C GLY A 124 9.40 -12.94 -14.21
N GLY A 125 9.05 -13.45 -13.02
CA GLY A 125 9.78 -14.52 -12.34
C GLY A 125 9.25 -15.90 -12.68
N ASP A 126 9.99 -16.92 -12.24
CA ASP A 126 9.58 -18.33 -12.22
C ASP A 126 9.79 -18.88 -10.81
N LEU A 127 9.18 -18.17 -9.84
CA LEU A 127 9.23 -18.54 -8.44
C LEU A 127 8.29 -19.73 -8.21
N ASP A 128 8.78 -20.73 -7.51
CA ASP A 128 7.98 -21.88 -7.11
C ASP A 128 7.40 -21.72 -5.70
N GLU A 129 6.59 -22.68 -5.27
CA GLU A 129 5.89 -22.66 -3.97
C GLU A 129 6.85 -22.57 -2.77
N SER A 130 8.09 -23.06 -2.90
CA SER A 130 9.07 -23.01 -1.82
C SER A 130 9.49 -21.59 -1.46
N PHE A 131 9.39 -20.66 -2.40
CA PHE A 131 9.67 -19.24 -2.15
C PHE A 131 8.68 -18.63 -1.14
N LEU A 132 7.43 -19.09 -1.12
CA LEU A 132 6.39 -18.64 -0.19
C LEU A 132 6.13 -19.64 0.95
N ASP A 133 7.07 -20.56 1.22
CA ASP A 133 6.99 -21.43 2.40
C ASP A 133 6.81 -20.55 3.66
N PRO A 134 5.70 -20.72 4.41
CA PRO A 134 5.43 -19.92 5.61
C PRO A 134 6.50 -20.07 6.71
N ALA A 135 7.32 -21.10 6.68
CA ALA A 135 8.46 -21.25 7.59
C ALA A 135 9.60 -20.28 7.29
N VAL A 136 9.67 -19.77 6.05
CA VAL A 136 10.76 -18.92 5.55
C VAL A 136 10.27 -17.51 5.25
N ASN A 137 9.14 -17.39 4.56
CA ASN A 137 8.58 -16.12 4.11
C ASN A 137 7.13 -15.95 4.59
N ALA A 138 6.85 -14.80 5.15
CA ALA A 138 5.50 -14.39 5.48
C ALA A 138 4.82 -13.78 4.25
N THR A 139 3.59 -14.22 3.96
CA THR A 139 2.71 -13.59 2.99
C THR A 139 1.78 -12.63 3.73
N ILE A 140 1.76 -11.38 3.32
CA ILE A 140 1.11 -10.28 4.04
C ILE A 140 0.18 -9.53 3.10
N SER A 141 -1.06 -9.32 3.52
CA SER A 141 -2.00 -8.39 2.89
C SER A 141 -2.14 -7.13 3.73
N VAL A 142 -2.20 -5.97 3.10
CA VAL A 142 -2.50 -4.68 3.75
C VAL A 142 -3.85 -4.20 3.26
N ARG A 143 -4.81 -4.15 4.17
CA ARG A 143 -6.14 -3.60 3.89
C ARG A 143 -6.12 -2.08 4.09
N PRO A 144 -6.42 -1.29 3.07
CA PRO A 144 -6.52 0.15 3.20
C PRO A 144 -7.65 0.57 4.14
N GLN A 145 -7.38 1.52 5.02
CA GLN A 145 -8.36 2.27 5.80
C GLN A 145 -8.50 3.69 5.25
N VAL A 146 -7.36 4.27 4.91
CA VAL A 146 -7.27 5.56 4.23
C VAL A 146 -6.25 5.44 3.11
N VAL A 147 -6.54 6.04 1.98
CA VAL A 147 -5.57 6.26 0.90
C VAL A 147 -5.48 7.75 0.64
N ILE A 148 -4.28 8.26 0.44
CA ILE A 148 -4.02 9.66 0.08
C ILE A 148 -3.22 9.65 -1.22
N GLY A 149 -3.61 10.51 -2.16
CA GLY A 149 -2.88 10.72 -3.40
C GLY A 149 -2.89 12.17 -3.80
N MET A 150 -1.89 12.58 -4.58
CA MET A 150 -1.78 13.93 -5.13
C MET A 150 -0.96 13.91 -6.42
N ARG A 151 -1.12 14.94 -7.23
CA ARG A 151 -0.36 15.12 -8.46
C ARG A 151 0.61 16.30 -8.30
N HIS A 152 1.86 16.07 -8.62
CA HIS A 152 2.87 17.13 -8.62
C HIS A 152 2.48 18.32 -9.53
N GLY A 153 1.92 18.04 -10.71
CA GLY A 153 1.53 19.07 -11.68
C GLY A 153 0.36 19.97 -11.24
N ASP A 154 -0.37 19.59 -10.19
CA ASP A 154 -1.41 20.41 -9.56
C ASP A 154 -1.44 20.14 -8.05
N PHE A 155 -0.34 20.48 -7.37
CA PHE A 155 -0.20 20.24 -5.94
C PHE A 155 -1.34 20.86 -5.11
N PRO A 156 -1.76 22.12 -5.31
CA PRO A 156 -2.81 22.71 -4.48
C PRO A 156 -4.23 22.17 -4.82
N GLY A 157 -4.45 21.72 -6.05
CA GLY A 157 -5.78 21.35 -6.56
C GLY A 157 -6.08 19.86 -6.60
N SER A 158 -5.08 19.00 -6.42
CA SER A 158 -5.26 17.55 -6.59
C SER A 158 -5.30 16.71 -5.32
N PRO A 159 -4.77 17.13 -4.14
CA PRO A 159 -4.73 16.25 -2.98
C PRO A 159 -6.08 15.64 -2.64
N THR A 160 -6.13 14.31 -2.58
CA THR A 160 -7.37 13.56 -2.39
C THR A 160 -7.16 12.48 -1.34
N ARG A 161 -8.14 12.33 -0.47
CA ARG A 161 -8.22 11.32 0.57
C ARG A 161 -9.43 10.42 0.31
N TRP A 162 -9.20 9.14 0.22
CA TRP A 162 -10.22 8.09 0.14
C TRP A 162 -10.25 7.33 1.46
N ALA A 163 -11.39 7.35 2.15
CA ALA A 163 -11.59 6.60 3.39
C ALA A 163 -12.51 5.40 3.14
N PHE A 164 -12.06 4.23 3.55
CA PHE A 164 -12.79 2.96 3.48
C PHE A 164 -13.36 2.65 4.87
N SER A 165 -14.59 2.19 4.95
CA SER A 165 -15.27 1.79 6.19
C SER A 165 -15.18 0.30 6.44
#